data_d01021d63f7c19f014966a80cf7c38d3
#
_entry.id   d01021d63f7c19f014966a80cf7c38d3
#
_cell.length_a   1.000
_cell.length_b   1.000
_cell.length_c   1.000
_cell.angle_alpha   90.00
_cell.angle_beta   90.00
_cell.angle_gamma   90.00
#
_symmetry.space_group_name_H-M   'P 1'
#
loop_
_entity.id
_entity.type
_entity.pdbx_description
1 polymer ?
#
loop_
_entity_poly.entity_id
_entity_poly.type
_entity_poly.pdbx_seq_one_letter_code
_entity_poly.pdbx_strand_id
1 'polypeptide(L)'
;MYATARVSKVRRLRQKAGTRWRYPDRVLHVVDIENLAGTGDPSLDLVSQVQDWYLTKLGFGAGDQVVMASSHRGFLNVALGWPHARYRVRSGRDGADLELLDVLEHENVATRFGHVIIASGDGGFSGVARSLAASGVWVTVVSRPGSLSPGLKRVARDVVYLDIPELVAA
;
A
#
# COMPACT_ATOMS: atom_id res chain seq x y z
N MET A 1 -11.56 18.27 14.07
CA MET A 1 -12.84 17.54 14.01
C MET A 1 -13.23 17.16 12.57
N TYR A 2 -12.26 16.73 11.70
CA TYR A 2 -12.52 16.44 10.27
C TYR A 2 -12.10 15.03 9.79
N ALA A 3 -11.63 14.15 10.68
CA ALA A 3 -11.11 12.84 10.28
C ALA A 3 -12.16 11.72 10.16
N THR A 4 -13.38 11.90 10.68
CA THR A 4 -14.34 10.80 10.87
C THR A 4 -15.20 10.46 9.66
N ALA A 5 -15.38 11.37 8.71
CA ALA A 5 -16.36 11.19 7.64
C ALA A 5 -15.87 10.39 6.41
N ARG A 6 -14.56 10.36 6.12
CA ARG A 6 -14.01 9.66 4.93
C ARG A 6 -13.59 8.21 5.21
N VAL A 7 -13.12 7.92 6.43
CA VAL A 7 -12.86 6.54 6.88
C VAL A 7 -14.13 5.69 6.78
N SER A 8 -15.31 6.30 6.97
CA SER A 8 -16.60 5.63 6.86
C SER A 8 -16.97 5.20 5.43
N LYS A 9 -16.41 5.83 4.38
CA LYS A 9 -16.77 5.50 2.99
C LYS A 9 -16.05 4.24 2.51
N VAL A 10 -14.77 4.09 2.82
CA VAL A 10 -14.03 2.85 2.57
C VAL A 10 -14.57 1.70 3.42
N ARG A 11 -14.93 1.96 4.69
CA ARG A 11 -15.58 0.97 5.58
C ARG A 11 -16.98 0.55 5.12
N ARG A 12 -17.82 1.46 4.59
CA ARG A 12 -19.19 1.13 4.12
C ARG A 12 -19.19 0.26 2.86
N LEU A 13 -18.16 0.33 2.04
CA LEU A 13 -18.02 -0.54 0.86
C LEU A 13 -17.69 -1.99 1.24
N ARG A 14 -17.16 -2.25 2.44
CA ARG A 14 -16.83 -3.57 2.97
C ARG A 14 -18.05 -4.46 3.25
N GLN A 15 -19.22 -3.93 3.50
CA GLN A 15 -20.41 -4.72 3.93
C GLN A 15 -21.15 -5.47 2.82
N LYS A 16 -20.76 -5.34 1.55
CA LYS A 16 -21.50 -5.95 0.43
C LYS A 16 -20.95 -7.27 -0.13
N ALA A 17 -19.81 -7.77 0.35
CA ALA A 17 -19.26 -9.04 -0.13
C ALA A 17 -19.51 -10.15 0.87
N GLY A 18 -20.40 -11.07 0.56
CA GLY A 18 -20.82 -12.22 1.38
C GLY A 18 -19.74 -13.29 1.61
N THR A 19 -18.50 -12.93 1.80
CA THR A 19 -17.39 -13.84 2.08
C THR A 19 -17.05 -13.80 3.57
N ARG A 20 -17.02 -14.97 4.19
CA ARG A 20 -16.80 -15.15 5.63
C ARG A 20 -15.29 -15.10 5.94
N TRP A 21 -14.75 -13.89 6.14
CA TRP A 21 -13.35 -13.68 6.54
C TRP A 21 -13.14 -14.00 8.01
N ARG A 22 -11.98 -14.53 8.36
CA ARG A 22 -11.61 -14.76 9.77
C ARG A 22 -11.39 -13.41 10.49
N TYR A 23 -10.97 -12.37 9.76
CA TYR A 23 -10.77 -10.99 10.24
C TYR A 23 -11.21 -9.97 9.16
N PRO A 24 -12.53 -9.81 8.92
CA PRO A 24 -13.05 -9.03 7.79
C PRO A 24 -12.70 -7.54 7.84
N ASP A 25 -12.39 -7.02 9.03
CA ASP A 25 -12.17 -5.60 9.25
C ASP A 25 -10.69 -5.18 9.24
N ARG A 26 -9.76 -6.14 9.09
CA ARG A 26 -8.32 -5.84 9.06
C ARG A 26 -7.85 -5.55 7.65
N VAL A 27 -7.05 -4.50 7.52
CA VAL A 27 -6.37 -4.13 6.28
C VAL A 27 -4.88 -4.42 6.39
N LEU A 28 -4.31 -4.97 5.34
CA LEU A 28 -2.88 -4.98 5.13
C LEU A 28 -2.52 -3.86 4.15
N HIS A 29 -1.69 -2.93 4.58
CA HIS A 29 -1.10 -1.90 3.74
C HIS A 29 0.30 -2.36 3.36
N VAL A 30 0.53 -2.59 2.08
CA VAL A 30 1.84 -2.96 1.51
C VAL A 30 2.34 -1.75 0.76
N VAL A 31 3.40 -1.12 1.28
CA VAL A 31 3.85 0.20 0.83
C VAL A 31 5.26 0.10 0.24
N ASP A 32 5.32 0.26 -1.06
CA ASP A 32 6.54 0.49 -1.82
C ASP A 32 6.84 2.00 -1.82
N ILE A 33 7.57 2.43 -0.81
CA ILE A 33 7.84 3.85 -0.59
C ILE A 33 8.69 4.46 -1.70
N GLU A 34 9.60 3.70 -2.30
CA GLU A 34 10.47 4.18 -3.37
C GLU A 34 9.65 4.45 -4.64
N ASN A 35 8.69 3.60 -4.97
CA ASN A 35 7.76 3.83 -6.08
C ASN A 35 6.85 5.04 -5.82
N LEU A 36 6.30 5.16 -4.61
CA LEU A 36 5.45 6.31 -4.25
C LEU A 36 6.23 7.63 -4.23
N ALA A 37 7.45 7.61 -3.73
CA ALA A 37 8.33 8.78 -3.70
C ALA A 37 8.94 9.10 -5.08
N GLY A 38 8.98 8.12 -5.99
CA GLY A 38 9.60 8.26 -7.30
C GLY A 38 11.13 8.25 -7.28
N THR A 39 11.72 7.80 -6.19
CA THR A 39 13.17 7.73 -6.01
C THR A 39 13.54 6.58 -5.07
N GLY A 40 14.67 5.92 -5.35
CA GLY A 40 15.21 4.87 -4.48
C GLY A 40 15.92 5.38 -3.22
N ASP A 41 15.98 6.69 -3.03
CA ASP A 41 16.61 7.34 -1.88
C ASP A 41 15.74 8.54 -1.42
N PRO A 42 14.53 8.28 -0.90
CA PRO A 42 13.63 9.36 -0.49
C PRO A 42 14.18 10.11 0.73
N SER A 43 14.06 11.43 0.71
CA SER A 43 14.39 12.25 1.88
C SER A 43 13.38 12.02 3.02
N LEU A 44 13.80 12.33 4.23
CA LEU A 44 12.94 12.26 5.41
C LEU A 44 11.64 13.07 5.22
N ASP A 45 11.76 14.29 4.72
CA ASP A 45 10.62 15.18 4.50
C ASP A 45 9.64 14.60 3.48
N LEU A 46 10.16 14.03 2.39
CA LEU A 46 9.32 13.41 1.37
C LEU A 46 8.57 12.18 1.92
N VAL A 47 9.24 11.34 2.70
CA VAL A 47 8.58 10.19 3.35
C VAL A 47 7.48 10.66 4.29
N SER A 48 7.73 11.71 5.08
CA SER A 48 6.74 12.29 6.01
C SER A 48 5.54 12.87 5.25
N GLN A 49 5.76 13.57 4.15
CA GLN A 49 4.68 14.09 3.29
C GLN A 49 3.81 12.96 2.70
N VAL A 50 4.44 11.89 2.22
CA VAL A 50 3.72 10.71 1.72
C VAL A 50 2.90 10.07 2.84
N GLN A 51 3.45 9.95 4.03
CA GLN A 51 2.73 9.44 5.20
C GLN A 51 1.52 10.30 5.55
N ASP A 52 1.69 11.61 5.65
CA ASP A 52 0.61 12.55 6.00
C ASP A 52 -0.52 12.49 4.98
N TRP A 53 -0.18 12.45 3.70
CA TRP A 53 -1.16 12.26 2.64
C TRP A 53 -1.89 10.93 2.80
N TYR A 54 -1.15 9.85 3.04
CA TYR A 54 -1.68 8.51 3.17
C TYR A 54 -2.65 8.40 4.34
N LEU A 55 -2.28 8.94 5.50
CA LEU A 55 -3.13 9.00 6.68
C LEU A 55 -4.40 9.81 6.44
N THR A 56 -4.27 10.93 5.75
CA THR A 56 -5.40 11.81 5.44
C THR A 56 -6.40 11.17 4.47
N LYS A 57 -5.91 10.44 3.47
CA LYS A 57 -6.76 9.87 2.40
C LYS A 57 -7.33 8.51 2.75
N LEU A 58 -6.54 7.66 3.39
CA LEU A 58 -6.89 6.26 3.65
C LEU A 58 -7.14 6.00 5.13
N GLY A 59 -6.32 6.57 6.01
CA GLY A 59 -6.34 6.33 7.44
C GLY A 59 -5.93 4.90 7.81
N PHE A 60 -5.78 4.65 9.10
CA PHE A 60 -5.58 3.31 9.64
C PHE A 60 -6.68 2.97 10.65
N GLY A 61 -7.13 1.73 10.63
CA GLY A 61 -8.06 1.17 11.61
C GLY A 61 -7.33 0.38 12.69
N ALA A 62 -8.00 0.15 13.81
CA ALA A 62 -7.50 -0.75 14.83
C ALA A 62 -7.29 -2.16 14.22
N GLY A 63 -6.10 -2.71 14.37
CA GLY A 63 -5.73 -4.01 13.82
C GLY A 63 -5.21 -4.00 12.37
N ASP A 64 -5.18 -2.86 11.70
CA ASP A 64 -4.51 -2.73 10.42
C ASP A 64 -3.00 -2.92 10.57
N GLN A 65 -2.36 -3.43 9.53
CA GLN A 65 -0.91 -3.62 9.49
C GLN A 65 -0.31 -2.87 8.31
N VAL A 66 0.82 -2.24 8.54
CA VAL A 66 1.62 -1.61 7.49
C VAL A 66 2.91 -2.39 7.34
N VAL A 67 3.18 -2.85 6.13
CA VAL A 67 4.47 -3.41 5.73
C VAL A 67 5.06 -2.49 4.68
N MET A 68 6.29 -2.10 4.88
CA MET A 68 7.00 -1.17 4.01
C MET A 68 8.35 -1.74 3.64
N ALA A 69 8.72 -1.62 2.38
CA ALA A 69 10.05 -2.01 1.94
C ALA A 69 10.82 -0.83 1.38
N SER A 70 12.13 -0.88 1.57
CA SER A 70 13.10 0.05 1.00
C SER A 70 14.46 -0.60 0.81
N SER A 71 15.33 0.07 0.06
CA SER A 71 16.76 -0.24 0.00
C SER A 71 17.45 0.13 1.33
N HIS A 72 18.64 -0.41 1.56
CA HIS A 72 19.44 -0.04 2.74
C HIS A 72 19.79 1.46 2.76
N ARG A 73 19.91 2.09 1.59
CA ARG A 73 20.22 3.51 1.46
C ARG A 73 19.10 4.39 2.02
N GLY A 74 17.86 4.12 1.62
CA GLY A 74 16.69 4.91 2.04
C GLY A 74 16.16 4.56 3.42
N PHE A 75 16.56 3.42 3.99
CA PHE A 75 15.91 2.84 5.17
C PHE A 75 15.81 3.79 6.36
N LEU A 76 16.88 4.51 6.69
CA LEU A 76 16.86 5.41 7.86
C LEU A 76 15.80 6.51 7.72
N ASN A 77 15.75 7.16 6.57
CA ASN A 77 14.75 8.20 6.28
C ASN A 77 13.34 7.61 6.28
N VAL A 78 13.18 6.40 5.74
CA VAL A 78 11.89 5.71 5.72
C VAL A 78 11.42 5.36 7.14
N ALA A 79 12.29 4.81 7.97
CA ALA A 79 11.95 4.43 9.34
C ALA A 79 11.62 5.64 10.23
N LEU A 80 12.32 6.76 10.04
CA LEU A 80 12.08 8.00 10.78
C LEU A 80 10.86 8.77 10.26
N GLY A 81 10.68 8.84 8.93
CA GLY A 81 9.59 9.57 8.29
C GLY A 81 8.25 8.84 8.32
N TRP A 82 8.24 7.53 8.49
CA TRP A 82 7.02 6.74 8.63
C TRP A 82 7.17 5.71 9.77
N PRO A 83 7.09 6.12 11.02
CA PRO A 83 7.24 5.22 12.17
C PRO A 83 6.09 4.19 12.28
N HIS A 84 6.34 3.13 13.04
CA HIS A 84 5.37 2.07 13.36
C HIS A 84 4.94 1.17 12.20
N ALA A 85 5.69 1.14 11.09
CA ALA A 85 5.54 0.12 10.06
C ALA A 85 6.40 -1.11 10.37
N ARG A 86 6.06 -2.24 9.78
CA ARG A 86 6.95 -3.40 9.69
C ARG A 86 7.84 -3.22 8.46
N TYR A 87 9.12 -3.02 8.69
CA TYR A 87 10.07 -2.76 7.61
C TYR A 87 10.68 -4.05 7.08
N ARG A 88 10.85 -4.07 5.76
CA ARG A 88 11.62 -5.06 5.00
C ARG A 88 12.69 -4.30 4.23
N VAL A 89 13.92 -4.77 4.28
CA VAL A 89 15.05 -4.04 3.69
C VAL A 89 15.85 -4.95 2.79
N ARG A 90 15.93 -4.59 1.51
CA ARG A 90 16.72 -5.31 0.54
C ARG A 90 17.23 -4.38 -0.54
N SER A 91 18.53 -4.35 -0.75
CA SER A 91 19.14 -3.61 -1.85
C SER A 91 19.23 -4.46 -3.12
N GLY A 92 19.48 -3.79 -4.22
CA GLY A 92 19.59 -4.37 -5.54
C GLY A 92 18.37 -4.02 -6.40
N ARG A 93 18.45 -4.41 -7.67
CA ARG A 93 17.35 -4.18 -8.59
C ARG A 93 16.08 -4.88 -8.08
N ASP A 94 15.00 -4.13 -8.01
CA ASP A 94 13.68 -4.62 -7.55
C ASP A 94 13.69 -5.22 -6.12
N GLY A 95 14.74 -4.92 -5.31
CA GLY A 95 14.90 -5.52 -3.99
C GLY A 95 13.72 -5.25 -3.05
N ALA A 96 13.26 -4.01 -2.98
CA ALA A 96 12.10 -3.64 -2.18
C ALA A 96 10.83 -4.35 -2.65
N ASP A 97 10.59 -4.40 -3.97
CA ASP A 97 9.43 -5.09 -4.55
C ASP A 97 9.41 -6.58 -4.21
N LEU A 98 10.56 -7.25 -4.33
CA LEU A 98 10.67 -8.67 -4.01
C LEU A 98 10.34 -8.96 -2.54
N GLU A 99 10.73 -8.08 -1.61
CA GLU A 99 10.37 -8.22 -0.19
C GLU A 99 8.88 -8.07 0.05
N LEU A 100 8.22 -7.14 -0.66
CA LEU A 100 6.78 -6.95 -0.55
C LEU A 100 5.99 -8.09 -1.21
N LEU A 101 6.48 -8.61 -2.34
CA LEU A 101 5.92 -9.79 -2.99
C LEU A 101 6.01 -11.01 -2.09
N ASP A 102 7.16 -11.22 -1.42
CA ASP A 102 7.34 -12.30 -0.45
C ASP A 102 6.28 -12.27 0.66
N VAL A 103 6.01 -11.10 1.22
CA VAL A 103 4.94 -10.91 2.22
C VAL A 103 3.59 -11.29 1.66
N LEU A 104 3.25 -10.81 0.46
CA LEU A 104 1.93 -11.04 -0.14
C LEU A 104 1.70 -12.50 -0.52
N GLU A 105 2.75 -13.21 -0.92
CA GLU A 105 2.68 -14.60 -1.39
C GLU A 105 2.79 -15.62 -0.26
N HIS A 106 3.63 -15.37 0.75
CA HIS A 106 4.01 -16.40 1.73
C HIS A 106 3.44 -16.22 3.14
N GLU A 107 2.84 -15.06 3.45
CA GLU A 107 2.32 -14.82 4.81
C GLU A 107 0.82 -15.11 4.99
N ASN A 108 0.23 -15.95 4.15
CA ASN A 108 -1.17 -16.33 4.21
C ASN A 108 -2.12 -15.11 4.25
N VAL A 109 -1.81 -14.08 3.47
CA VAL A 109 -2.50 -12.78 3.49
C VAL A 109 -4.00 -12.95 3.26
N ALA A 110 -4.41 -13.79 2.30
CA ALA A 110 -5.81 -14.00 1.97
C ALA A 110 -6.66 -14.59 3.11
N THR A 111 -6.06 -15.25 4.09
CA THR A 111 -6.78 -15.80 5.25
C THR A 111 -6.82 -14.84 6.45
N ARG A 112 -5.93 -13.83 6.45
CA ARG A 112 -5.71 -12.91 7.58
C ARG A 112 -6.35 -11.54 7.38
N PHE A 113 -6.51 -11.12 6.13
CA PHE A 113 -6.98 -9.79 5.78
C PHE A 113 -8.10 -9.85 4.75
N GLY A 114 -9.17 -9.13 4.99
CA GLY A 114 -10.27 -8.99 4.03
C GLY A 114 -9.98 -7.91 2.98
N HIS A 115 -9.00 -7.05 3.24
CA HIS A 115 -8.63 -5.96 2.35
C HIS A 115 -7.10 -5.80 2.32
N VAL A 116 -6.55 -5.64 1.14
CA VAL A 116 -5.13 -5.33 0.90
C VAL A 116 -5.05 -4.04 0.11
N ILE A 117 -4.23 -3.12 0.58
CA ILE A 117 -3.87 -1.91 -0.14
C ILE A 117 -2.44 -2.07 -0.63
N ILE A 118 -2.27 -2.11 -1.94
CA ILE A 118 -0.96 -2.13 -2.59
C ILE A 118 -0.64 -0.71 -3.00
N ALA A 119 0.28 -0.10 -2.27
CA ALA A 119 0.74 1.26 -2.52
C ALA A 119 1.99 1.22 -3.40
N SER A 120 1.79 0.93 -4.66
CA SER A 120 2.77 0.91 -5.76
C SER A 120 2.04 0.95 -7.09
N GLY A 121 2.67 1.53 -8.10
CA GLY A 121 2.19 1.48 -9.49
C GLY A 121 2.80 0.34 -10.30
N ASP A 122 3.75 -0.42 -9.74
CA ASP A 122 4.54 -1.40 -10.47
C ASP A 122 3.71 -2.60 -10.94
N GLY A 123 3.93 -2.98 -12.22
CA GLY A 123 3.27 -4.12 -12.84
C GLY A 123 3.63 -5.48 -12.23
N GLY A 124 4.75 -5.60 -11.55
CA GLY A 124 5.19 -6.80 -10.84
C GLY A 124 4.17 -7.30 -9.82
N PHE A 125 3.41 -6.39 -9.20
CA PHE A 125 2.36 -6.74 -8.24
C PHE A 125 1.08 -7.30 -8.88
N SER A 126 0.92 -7.25 -10.21
CA SER A 126 -0.32 -7.64 -10.90
C SER A 126 -0.69 -9.12 -10.70
N GLY A 127 0.30 -10.00 -10.63
CA GLY A 127 0.10 -11.44 -10.43
C GLY A 127 -0.49 -11.75 -9.06
N VAL A 128 0.16 -11.27 -8.01
CA VAL A 128 -0.28 -11.49 -6.62
C VAL A 128 -1.59 -10.77 -6.32
N ALA A 129 -1.79 -9.57 -6.86
CA ALA A 129 -3.05 -8.83 -6.74
C ALA A 129 -4.22 -9.64 -7.34
N ARG A 130 -4.02 -10.29 -8.49
CA ARG A 130 -5.02 -11.16 -9.12
C ARG A 130 -5.33 -12.38 -8.25
N SER A 131 -4.33 -13.02 -7.69
CA SER A 131 -4.51 -14.18 -6.80
C SER A 131 -5.27 -13.81 -5.54
N LEU A 132 -4.98 -12.66 -4.93
CA LEU A 132 -5.70 -12.13 -3.78
C LEU A 132 -7.16 -11.83 -4.12
N ALA A 133 -7.41 -11.15 -5.25
CA ALA A 133 -8.76 -10.84 -5.71
C ALA A 133 -9.57 -12.13 -6.01
N ALA A 134 -8.95 -13.14 -6.62
CA ALA A 134 -9.58 -14.45 -6.86
C ALA A 134 -9.92 -15.18 -5.56
N SER A 135 -9.13 -14.97 -4.49
CA SER A 135 -9.42 -15.47 -3.14
C SER A 135 -10.46 -14.61 -2.42
N GLY A 136 -11.04 -13.60 -3.09
CA GLY A 136 -12.07 -12.71 -2.61
C GLY A 136 -11.55 -11.53 -1.78
N VAL A 137 -10.24 -11.33 -1.62
CA VAL A 137 -9.67 -10.15 -0.95
C VAL A 137 -10.02 -8.89 -1.73
N TRP A 138 -10.42 -7.84 -1.03
CA TRP A 138 -10.57 -6.53 -1.64
C TRP A 138 -9.18 -5.93 -1.91
N VAL A 139 -8.85 -5.67 -3.15
CA VAL A 139 -7.58 -5.06 -3.52
C VAL A 139 -7.79 -3.61 -3.94
N THR A 140 -7.17 -2.70 -3.21
CA THR A 140 -7.06 -1.28 -3.57
C THR A 140 -5.61 -0.98 -3.96
N VAL A 141 -5.43 -0.19 -4.99
CA VAL A 141 -4.11 0.26 -5.41
C VAL A 141 -3.96 1.75 -5.15
N VAL A 142 -2.84 2.14 -4.57
CA VAL A 142 -2.40 3.54 -4.46
C VAL A 142 -1.21 3.75 -5.37
N SER A 143 -1.27 4.74 -6.25
CA SER A 143 -0.18 5.01 -7.18
C SER A 143 -0.06 6.49 -7.48
N ARG A 144 1.14 6.92 -7.89
CA ARG A 144 1.30 8.25 -8.48
C ARG A 144 0.54 8.34 -9.81
N PRO A 145 0.02 9.52 -10.16
CA PRO A 145 -0.50 9.75 -11.51
C PRO A 145 0.56 9.39 -12.56
N GLY A 146 0.16 8.66 -13.59
CA GLY A 146 1.06 8.23 -14.68
C GLY A 146 1.97 7.02 -14.38
N SER A 147 2.09 6.57 -13.12
CA SER A 147 2.96 5.45 -12.76
C SER A 147 2.23 4.11 -12.63
N LEU A 148 0.91 4.09 -12.70
CA LEU A 148 0.11 2.88 -12.54
C LEU A 148 0.15 2.01 -13.79
N SER A 149 0.65 0.79 -13.65
CA SER A 149 0.67 -0.18 -14.74
C SER A 149 -0.75 -0.60 -15.16
N PRO A 150 -1.00 -0.81 -16.46
CA PRO A 150 -2.32 -1.27 -16.94
C PRO A 150 -2.73 -2.63 -16.37
N GLY A 151 -1.74 -3.50 -16.10
CA GLY A 151 -1.97 -4.83 -15.51
C GLY A 151 -2.55 -4.72 -14.10
N LEU A 152 -1.92 -3.92 -13.25
CA LEU A 152 -2.33 -3.71 -11.88
C LEU A 152 -3.68 -2.95 -11.80
N LYS A 153 -3.87 -1.95 -12.66
CA LYS A 153 -5.15 -1.21 -12.77
C LYS A 153 -6.34 -2.12 -13.08
N ARG A 154 -6.17 -3.12 -13.95
CA ARG A 154 -7.25 -4.06 -14.32
C ARG A 154 -7.69 -4.98 -13.18
N VAL A 155 -6.79 -5.26 -12.25
CA VAL A 155 -7.07 -6.19 -11.13
C VAL A 155 -7.58 -5.43 -9.91
N ALA A 156 -7.15 -4.20 -9.73
CA ALA A 156 -7.57 -3.37 -8.60
C ALA A 156 -9.08 -3.14 -8.64
N ARG A 157 -9.74 -3.32 -7.50
CA ARG A 157 -11.14 -2.95 -7.34
C ARG A 157 -11.31 -1.44 -7.20
N ASP A 158 -10.37 -0.80 -6.52
CA ASP A 158 -10.29 0.64 -6.38
C ASP A 158 -8.88 1.13 -6.67
N VAL A 159 -8.79 2.34 -7.23
CA VAL A 159 -7.53 3.04 -7.44
C VAL A 159 -7.60 4.40 -6.77
N VAL A 160 -6.57 4.71 -5.99
CA VAL A 160 -6.39 6.02 -5.35
C VAL A 160 -5.09 6.63 -5.87
N TYR A 161 -5.15 7.82 -6.41
CA TYR A 161 -3.96 8.51 -6.90
C TYR A 161 -3.37 9.41 -5.82
N LEU A 162 -2.06 9.30 -5.66
CA LEU A 162 -1.24 10.13 -4.78
C LEU A 162 -1.08 11.52 -5.43
N ASP A 163 -1.79 12.51 -4.88
CA ASP A 163 -1.85 13.88 -5.40
C ASP A 163 -1.02 14.85 -4.54
N ILE A 164 0.25 14.52 -4.31
CA ILE A 164 1.21 15.42 -3.64
C ILE A 164 1.82 16.34 -4.70
N PRO A 165 1.68 17.68 -4.56
CA PRO A 165 2.11 18.64 -5.60
C PRO A 165 3.58 18.52 -6.00
N GLU A 166 4.47 18.28 -5.04
CA GLU A 166 5.90 18.11 -5.28
C GLU A 166 6.25 16.86 -6.10
N LEU A 167 5.39 15.83 -6.05
CA LEU A 167 5.57 14.58 -6.79
C LEU A 167 4.88 14.61 -8.16
N VAL A 168 3.93 15.50 -8.36
CA VAL A 168 3.20 15.64 -9.63
C VAL A 168 3.95 16.54 -10.62
N ALA A 169 4.81 17.43 -10.12
CA ALA A 169 5.58 18.38 -10.91
C ALA A 169 6.91 17.82 -11.46
N ALA A 170 7.30 16.61 -11.09
CA ALA A 170 8.54 15.96 -11.55
C ALA A 170 8.23 14.93 -12.65
#